data_b1a18d476e1687bda8506339c93dc35e
#
_entry.id   b1a18d476e1687bda8506339c93dc35e
#
_cell.length_a   1.000
_cell.length_b   1.000
_cell.length_c   1.000
_cell.angle_alpha   90.00
_cell.angle_beta   90.00
_cell.angle_gamma   90.00
#
_symmetry.space_group_name_H-M   'P 1'
#
loop_
_entity.id
_entity.type
_entity.pdbx_description
1 polymer ?
#
loop_
_entity_poly.entity_id
_entity_poly.type
_entity_poly.pdbx_seq_one_letter_code
_entity_poly.pdbx_strand_id
1 'polypeptide(L)'
;KLNTRLAENREEDTVKYMKSQWKKDDIQADLTAEFTAQDWDGFKELVAASDIQDKDLILRVLEMYSDPEQREREIKNLSSVYSDLANEILPQLRRSRITASINVIGKSDEEISSLAHSNPSALNVDELLYAATLEKSDAAKTEIYRKVTEIYPEDYRGYNNLGMMMYKAGKYNEAEQYFNTAAQKAPQSAEVDMNKGLIAMKNGNYDEAAAQFGKAGNVPEVNEALGVYYLKKGDYNAAVKAFGDAKSNNAALAQILVNDYNKARNTLAGVSAPDATTYYLQAVLGARTNNEQMVRSNLRQSFRLDPTMKEKASNDLEFAKYNIAGI
;
A
#
# COMPACT_ATOMS: atom_id res chain seq x y z
N LYS A 1 4.95 48.47 18.84
CA LYS A 1 6.41 48.72 19.15
C LYS A 1 6.87 47.96 20.41
N LEU A 2 6.18 48.02 21.55
CA LEU A 2 6.61 47.29 22.77
C LEU A 2 6.53 45.77 22.59
N ASN A 3 5.39 45.24 22.12
CA ASN A 3 5.19 43.80 21.89
C ASN A 3 6.17 43.25 20.86
N THR A 4 6.47 43.97 19.78
CA THR A 4 7.46 43.62 18.78
C THR A 4 8.83 43.40 19.41
N ARG A 5 9.34 44.41 20.16
CA ARG A 5 10.63 44.30 20.86
C ARG A 5 10.71 43.18 21.87
N LEU A 6 9.61 42.92 22.60
CA LEU A 6 9.53 41.81 23.57
C LEU A 6 9.52 40.45 22.85
N ALA A 7 8.92 40.35 21.70
CA ALA A 7 8.91 39.13 20.92
C ALA A 7 10.30 38.85 20.29
N GLU A 8 10.96 39.87 19.74
CA GLU A 8 12.35 39.81 19.24
C GLU A 8 13.33 39.35 20.35
N ASN A 9 13.32 40.01 21.49
CA ASN A 9 14.18 39.65 22.63
C ASN A 9 13.97 38.18 23.04
N ARG A 10 12.71 37.71 23.07
CA ARG A 10 12.37 36.33 23.45
C ARG A 10 12.90 35.32 22.40
N GLU A 11 12.77 35.64 21.12
CA GLU A 11 13.37 34.87 20.02
C GLU A 11 14.88 34.76 20.21
N GLU A 12 15.59 35.88 20.36
CA GLU A 12 17.04 35.89 20.54
C GLU A 12 17.48 35.06 21.76
N ASP A 13 16.80 35.21 22.90
CA ASP A 13 17.11 34.44 24.12
C ASP A 13 16.86 32.94 23.91
N THR A 14 15.78 32.58 23.21
CA THR A 14 15.47 31.18 22.88
C THR A 14 16.53 30.63 21.94
N VAL A 15 16.95 31.34 20.89
CA VAL A 15 18.04 30.95 19.97
C VAL A 15 19.34 30.73 20.73
N LYS A 16 19.73 31.66 21.59
CA LYS A 16 20.95 31.54 22.42
C LYS A 16 20.90 30.30 23.32
N TYR A 17 19.76 30.07 23.96
CA TYR A 17 19.55 28.89 24.81
C TYR A 17 19.68 27.61 24.01
N MET A 18 18.95 27.47 22.89
CA MET A 18 18.98 26.28 22.04
C MET A 18 20.38 26.00 21.52
N LYS A 19 21.09 26.98 20.97
CA LYS A 19 22.48 26.82 20.51
C LYS A 19 23.40 26.40 21.64
N SER A 20 23.18 26.87 22.87
CA SER A 20 23.99 26.47 24.02
C SER A 20 23.76 25.01 24.42
N GLN A 21 22.51 24.51 24.32
CA GLN A 21 22.19 23.09 24.58
C GLN A 21 22.76 22.20 23.48
N TRP A 22 22.55 22.53 22.21
CA TRP A 22 23.10 21.78 21.08
C TRP A 22 24.60 21.62 21.13
N LYS A 23 25.33 22.68 21.56
CA LYS A 23 26.79 22.61 21.76
C LYS A 23 27.16 21.63 22.87
N LYS A 24 26.35 21.50 23.93
CA LYS A 24 26.61 20.55 25.02
C LYS A 24 26.37 19.10 24.58
N ASP A 25 25.36 18.89 23.75
CA ASP A 25 24.90 17.56 23.34
C ASP A 25 25.46 17.16 21.97
N ASP A 26 26.41 17.92 21.40
CA ASP A 26 27.04 17.73 20.08
C ASP A 26 26.04 17.57 18.94
N ILE A 27 24.93 18.33 18.99
CA ILE A 27 23.88 18.33 17.96
C ILE A 27 24.23 19.34 16.87
N GLN A 28 24.28 18.86 15.63
CA GLN A 28 24.40 19.69 14.43
C GLN A 28 23.01 19.79 13.76
N ALA A 29 22.43 20.98 13.77
CA ALA A 29 21.13 21.25 13.16
C ALA A 29 21.04 22.71 12.69
N ASP A 30 20.19 22.96 11.70
CA ASP A 30 19.85 24.32 11.26
C ASP A 30 18.73 24.86 12.13
N LEU A 31 18.91 26.09 12.64
CA LEU A 31 17.94 26.80 13.44
C LEU A 31 17.42 28.00 12.67
N THR A 32 16.16 27.94 12.27
CA THR A 32 15.40 29.10 11.80
C THR A 32 14.54 29.62 12.94
N ALA A 33 14.63 30.91 13.19
CA ALA A 33 13.84 31.56 14.23
C ALA A 33 12.99 32.65 13.62
N GLU A 34 11.76 32.75 14.10
CA GLU A 34 10.80 33.79 13.70
C GLU A 34 10.07 34.28 14.94
N PHE A 35 9.73 35.54 14.97
CA PHE A 35 8.92 36.10 16.03
C PHE A 35 7.56 36.58 15.53
N THR A 36 6.55 36.42 16.36
CA THR A 36 5.20 36.95 16.11
C THR A 36 4.86 37.94 17.22
N ALA A 37 4.73 39.23 16.88
CA ALA A 37 4.46 40.29 17.84
C ALA A 37 3.04 40.19 18.47
N GLN A 38 2.09 39.66 17.68
CA GLN A 38 0.69 39.43 18.08
C GLN A 38 0.24 38.10 17.47
N ASP A 39 0.23 37.04 18.28
CA ASP A 39 -0.19 35.69 17.89
C ASP A 39 -1.73 35.56 17.96
N TRP A 40 -2.42 36.10 16.95
CA TRP A 40 -3.88 36.05 16.88
C TRP A 40 -4.42 34.63 16.63
N ASP A 41 -3.68 33.78 15.97
CA ASP A 41 -4.08 32.38 15.75
C ASP A 41 -3.98 31.59 17.06
N GLY A 42 -2.86 31.73 17.77
CA GLY A 42 -2.74 31.14 19.10
C GLY A 42 -3.73 31.70 20.10
N PHE A 43 -4.08 32.98 19.98
CA PHE A 43 -5.14 33.57 20.79
C PHE A 43 -6.49 32.92 20.52
N LYS A 44 -6.86 32.75 19.24
CA LYS A 44 -8.09 32.07 18.82
C LYS A 44 -8.16 30.63 19.34
N GLU A 45 -7.05 29.87 19.21
CA GLU A 45 -6.95 28.49 19.72
C GLU A 45 -7.19 28.42 21.23
N LEU A 46 -6.53 29.29 22.02
CA LEU A 46 -6.64 29.29 23.48
C LEU A 46 -8.03 29.72 23.96
N VAL A 47 -8.63 30.74 23.34
CA VAL A 47 -9.99 31.15 23.64
C VAL A 47 -11.00 30.04 23.33
N ALA A 48 -10.87 29.37 22.18
CA ALA A 48 -11.75 28.27 21.80
C ALA A 48 -11.67 27.09 22.80
N ALA A 49 -10.48 26.83 23.34
CA ALA A 49 -10.23 25.75 24.30
C ALA A 49 -10.56 26.14 25.77
N SER A 50 -10.82 27.42 26.05
CA SER A 50 -11.08 27.90 27.42
C SER A 50 -12.55 27.77 27.82
N ASP A 51 -12.80 27.91 29.11
CA ASP A 51 -14.16 28.01 29.71
C ASP A 51 -14.59 29.46 29.97
N ILE A 52 -13.93 30.44 29.33
CA ILE A 52 -14.23 31.86 29.50
C ILE A 52 -15.66 32.13 29.04
N GLN A 53 -16.38 32.86 29.86
CA GLN A 53 -17.74 33.34 29.56
C GLN A 53 -17.70 34.20 28.29
N ASP A 54 -18.70 34.04 27.41
CA ASP A 54 -18.83 34.77 26.14
C ASP A 54 -17.69 34.52 25.12
N LYS A 55 -16.97 33.36 25.22
CA LYS A 55 -15.91 32.99 24.25
C LYS A 55 -16.35 33.05 22.79
N ASP A 56 -17.61 32.66 22.50
CA ASP A 56 -18.17 32.71 21.15
C ASP A 56 -18.28 34.14 20.63
N LEU A 57 -18.52 35.10 21.48
CA LEU A 57 -18.53 36.53 21.13
C LEU A 57 -17.13 37.01 20.77
N ILE A 58 -16.12 36.60 21.52
CA ILE A 58 -14.71 36.93 21.26
C ILE A 58 -14.27 36.32 19.91
N LEU A 59 -14.57 35.03 19.67
CA LEU A 59 -14.26 34.36 18.41
C LEU A 59 -14.93 35.05 17.22
N ARG A 60 -16.16 35.49 17.39
CA ARG A 60 -16.90 36.23 16.37
C ARG A 60 -16.28 37.61 16.08
N VAL A 61 -15.79 38.32 17.07
CA VAL A 61 -15.03 39.57 16.89
C VAL A 61 -13.76 39.33 16.10
N LEU A 62 -13.05 38.24 16.35
CA LEU A 62 -11.85 37.89 15.60
C LEU A 62 -12.14 37.60 14.11
N GLU A 63 -13.31 37.08 13.80
CA GLU A 63 -13.73 36.81 12.42
C GLU A 63 -14.21 38.08 11.69
N MET A 64 -14.85 39.00 12.43
CA MET A 64 -15.40 40.22 11.85
C MET A 64 -14.34 41.24 11.44
N TYR A 65 -13.25 41.31 12.18
CA TYR A 65 -12.22 42.34 12.00
C TYR A 65 -10.88 41.70 11.56
N SER A 66 -10.38 42.09 10.42
CA SER A 66 -9.06 41.64 9.92
C SER A 66 -7.90 42.48 10.42
N ASP A 67 -8.15 43.78 10.75
CA ASP A 67 -7.15 44.70 11.26
C ASP A 67 -6.80 44.40 12.73
N PRO A 68 -5.51 44.13 13.06
CA PRO A 68 -5.08 43.80 14.40
C PRO A 68 -5.38 44.89 15.46
N GLU A 69 -5.24 46.16 15.09
CA GLU A 69 -5.49 47.27 16.01
C GLU A 69 -6.99 47.42 16.31
N GLN A 70 -7.82 47.15 15.34
CA GLN A 70 -9.26 47.15 15.49
C GLN A 70 -9.73 45.95 16.35
N ARG A 71 -9.17 44.74 16.05
CA ARG A 71 -9.42 43.55 16.90
C ARG A 71 -9.11 43.82 18.37
N GLU A 72 -7.93 44.35 18.66
CA GLU A 72 -7.49 44.65 20.03
C GLU A 72 -8.43 45.66 20.70
N ARG A 73 -8.89 46.67 20.01
CA ARG A 73 -9.80 47.69 20.49
C ARG A 73 -11.18 47.11 20.85
N GLU A 74 -11.73 46.30 19.93
CA GLU A 74 -13.04 45.71 20.12
C GLU A 74 -13.06 44.66 21.25
N ILE A 75 -12.00 43.86 21.35
CA ILE A 75 -11.86 42.91 22.47
C ILE A 75 -11.71 43.65 23.79
N LYS A 76 -10.97 44.75 23.85
CA LYS A 76 -10.87 45.59 25.07
C LYS A 76 -12.20 46.24 25.47
N ASN A 77 -13.05 46.55 24.48
CA ASN A 77 -14.39 47.09 24.74
C ASN A 77 -15.36 46.06 25.36
N LEU A 78 -15.03 44.77 25.28
CA LEU A 78 -15.74 43.69 26.00
C LEU A 78 -15.28 43.64 27.47
N SER A 79 -15.57 44.66 28.21
CA SER A 79 -15.00 44.92 29.52
C SER A 79 -15.22 43.82 30.59
N SER A 80 -16.32 43.05 30.49
CA SER A 80 -16.61 41.92 31.37
C SER A 80 -15.68 40.73 31.17
N VAL A 81 -15.17 40.54 29.93
CA VAL A 81 -14.36 39.38 29.51
C VAL A 81 -12.88 39.71 29.45
N TYR A 82 -12.52 40.99 29.32
CA TYR A 82 -11.12 41.38 29.16
C TYR A 82 -10.25 41.04 30.36
N SER A 83 -10.80 41.08 31.55
CA SER A 83 -10.08 40.68 32.78
C SER A 83 -9.69 39.20 32.75
N ASP A 84 -10.58 38.35 32.32
CA ASP A 84 -10.36 36.89 32.22
C ASP A 84 -9.37 36.59 31.12
N LEU A 85 -9.49 37.23 29.96
CA LEU A 85 -8.52 37.14 28.89
C LEU A 85 -7.10 37.56 29.30
N ALA A 86 -7.00 38.67 30.07
CA ALA A 86 -5.72 39.17 30.51
C ALA A 86 -5.04 38.26 31.54
N ASN A 87 -5.83 37.56 32.36
CA ASN A 87 -5.33 36.69 33.42
C ASN A 87 -5.10 35.23 32.95
N GLU A 88 -5.94 34.71 32.05
CA GLU A 88 -5.92 33.31 31.68
C GLU A 88 -5.29 33.07 30.28
N ILE A 89 -5.56 33.90 29.28
CA ILE A 89 -5.16 33.66 27.89
C ILE A 89 -3.85 34.37 27.55
N LEU A 90 -3.76 35.70 27.82
CA LEU A 90 -2.59 36.47 27.41
C LEU A 90 -1.26 35.98 27.99
N PRO A 91 -1.18 35.47 29.24
CA PRO A 91 0.05 34.88 29.76
C PRO A 91 0.52 33.66 28.96
N GLN A 92 -0.42 32.84 28.50
CA GLN A 92 -0.11 31.63 27.74
C GLN A 92 0.46 31.91 26.31
N LEU A 93 0.17 33.09 25.77
CA LEU A 93 0.75 33.57 24.50
C LEU A 93 2.19 34.06 24.62
N ARG A 94 2.68 34.29 25.86
CA ARG A 94 4.07 34.70 26.14
C ARG A 94 4.99 33.47 26.15
N ARG A 95 4.98 32.70 25.03
CA ARG A 95 5.70 31.44 24.89
C ARG A 95 6.61 31.44 23.66
N SER A 96 7.65 30.62 23.68
CA SER A 96 8.36 30.18 22.48
C SER A 96 7.76 28.85 22.04
N ARG A 97 7.38 28.73 20.75
CA ARG A 97 6.94 27.47 20.16
C ARG A 97 8.14 26.89 19.42
N ILE A 98 8.59 25.70 19.81
CA ILE A 98 9.72 25.01 19.18
C ILE A 98 9.15 23.87 18.33
N THR A 99 9.46 23.90 17.03
CA THR A 99 9.14 22.80 16.10
C THR A 99 10.45 22.16 15.66
N ALA A 100 10.62 20.88 15.88
CA ALA A 100 11.75 20.12 15.38
C ALA A 100 11.32 19.34 14.13
N SER A 101 11.98 19.62 13.00
CA SER A 101 11.86 18.81 11.79
C SER A 101 13.09 17.90 11.71
N ILE A 102 12.88 16.60 11.80
CA ILE A 102 13.95 15.61 11.74
C ILE A 102 13.88 14.93 10.39
N ASN A 103 14.90 15.12 9.57
CA ASN A 103 15.08 14.32 8.36
C ASN A 103 15.79 13.02 8.75
N VAL A 104 15.06 11.92 8.76
CA VAL A 104 15.65 10.60 8.93
C VAL A 104 16.16 10.17 7.55
N ILE A 105 17.49 10.16 7.39
CA ILE A 105 18.11 9.58 6.20
C ILE A 105 18.07 8.07 6.40
N GLY A 106 17.18 7.39 5.68
CA GLY A 106 17.11 5.94 5.63
C GLY A 106 18.33 5.35 4.91
N LYS A 107 18.54 4.04 5.07
CA LYS A 107 19.55 3.31 4.29
C LYS A 107 19.20 3.31 2.81
N SER A 108 20.20 3.36 1.92
CA SER A 108 19.98 3.20 0.48
C SER A 108 19.59 1.76 0.12
N ASP A 109 19.03 1.56 -1.10
CA ASP A 109 18.69 0.23 -1.59
C ASP A 109 19.91 -0.71 -1.63
N GLU A 110 21.08 -0.18 -2.01
CA GLU A 110 22.35 -0.92 -2.03
C GLU A 110 22.79 -1.32 -0.62
N GLU A 111 22.64 -0.41 0.34
CA GLU A 111 22.97 -0.67 1.74
C GLU A 111 22.02 -1.70 2.36
N ILE A 112 20.71 -1.56 2.11
CA ILE A 112 19.68 -2.52 2.55
C ILE A 112 19.94 -3.90 1.95
N SER A 113 20.18 -3.99 0.65
CA SER A 113 20.47 -5.25 -0.04
C SER A 113 21.75 -5.90 0.51
N SER A 114 22.82 -5.12 0.68
CA SER A 114 24.08 -5.61 1.25
C SER A 114 23.91 -6.14 2.68
N LEU A 115 23.24 -5.40 3.54
CA LEU A 115 22.99 -5.78 4.93
C LEU A 115 22.08 -7.01 5.05
N ALA A 116 21.09 -7.16 4.19
CA ALA A 116 20.19 -8.32 4.17
C ALA A 116 20.96 -9.64 3.99
N HIS A 117 22.09 -9.62 3.28
CA HIS A 117 22.96 -10.78 3.11
C HIS A 117 24.05 -10.90 4.17
N SER A 118 24.69 -9.79 4.54
CA SER A 118 25.89 -9.79 5.41
C SER A 118 25.57 -9.68 6.90
N ASN A 119 24.58 -8.88 7.27
CA ASN A 119 24.17 -8.64 8.66
C ASN A 119 22.70 -8.26 8.75
N PRO A 120 21.76 -9.20 8.51
CA PRO A 120 20.33 -8.92 8.45
C PRO A 120 19.75 -8.38 9.76
N SER A 121 20.38 -8.65 10.90
CA SER A 121 19.97 -8.12 12.22
C SER A 121 20.21 -6.61 12.37
N ALA A 122 20.99 -5.98 11.48
CA ALA A 122 21.15 -4.52 11.43
C ALA A 122 20.00 -3.80 10.71
N LEU A 123 19.10 -4.55 10.07
CA LEU A 123 17.89 -4.04 9.43
C LEU A 123 16.70 -4.22 10.36
N ASN A 124 15.79 -3.23 10.39
CA ASN A 124 14.49 -3.45 11.00
C ASN A 124 13.61 -4.35 10.11
N VAL A 125 12.46 -4.78 10.62
CA VAL A 125 11.60 -5.73 9.92
C VAL A 125 11.12 -5.20 8.56
N ASP A 126 10.81 -3.90 8.47
CA ASP A 126 10.32 -3.30 7.22
C ASP A 126 11.43 -3.20 6.18
N GLU A 127 12.65 -2.81 6.59
CA GLU A 127 13.83 -2.79 5.74
C GLU A 127 14.18 -4.21 5.24
N LEU A 128 14.09 -5.22 6.10
CA LEU A 128 14.39 -6.60 5.73
C LEU A 128 13.31 -7.18 4.78
N LEU A 129 12.05 -6.87 4.99
CA LEU A 129 10.96 -7.22 4.06
C LEU A 129 11.14 -6.50 2.71
N TYR A 130 11.53 -5.23 2.75
CA TYR A 130 11.82 -4.45 1.55
C TYR A 130 13.02 -5.01 0.78
N ALA A 131 14.08 -5.44 1.47
CA ALA A 131 15.23 -6.09 0.84
C ALA A 131 14.81 -7.27 -0.06
N ALA A 132 13.84 -8.09 0.38
CA ALA A 132 13.33 -9.18 -0.43
C ALA A 132 12.68 -8.70 -1.75
N THR A 133 12.14 -7.48 -1.80
CA THR A 133 11.55 -6.92 -3.03
C THR A 133 12.62 -6.48 -4.04
N LEU A 134 13.82 -6.14 -3.57
CA LEU A 134 14.96 -5.78 -4.42
C LEU A 134 15.59 -7.00 -5.10
N GLU A 135 15.35 -8.21 -4.58
CA GLU A 135 15.89 -9.44 -5.14
C GLU A 135 15.20 -9.84 -6.45
N LYS A 136 16.00 -10.35 -7.40
CA LYS A 136 15.50 -10.79 -8.72
C LYS A 136 15.07 -12.24 -8.72
N SER A 137 15.68 -13.09 -7.90
CA SER A 137 15.38 -14.53 -7.88
C SER A 137 14.47 -14.90 -6.71
N ASP A 138 13.54 -15.83 -6.98
CA ASP A 138 12.67 -16.36 -5.93
C ASP A 138 13.44 -17.10 -4.83
N ALA A 139 14.60 -17.67 -5.15
CA ALA A 139 15.48 -18.31 -4.15
C ALA A 139 16.03 -17.28 -3.15
N ALA A 140 16.54 -16.14 -3.66
CA ALA A 140 17.06 -15.07 -2.81
C ALA A 140 15.97 -14.45 -1.95
N LYS A 141 14.77 -14.18 -2.54
CA LYS A 141 13.59 -13.72 -1.78
C LYS A 141 13.24 -14.67 -0.64
N THR A 142 13.19 -15.97 -0.94
CA THR A 142 12.88 -17.02 0.04
C THR A 142 13.86 -17.00 1.21
N GLU A 143 15.15 -16.83 0.91
CA GLU A 143 16.21 -16.78 1.94
C GLU A 143 16.04 -15.56 2.86
N ILE A 144 15.74 -14.38 2.29
CA ILE A 144 15.50 -13.18 3.10
C ILE A 144 14.23 -13.35 3.95
N TYR A 145 13.12 -13.84 3.39
CA TYR A 145 11.91 -14.08 4.18
C TYR A 145 12.12 -15.10 5.31
N ARG A 146 13.02 -16.10 5.11
CA ARG A 146 13.41 -17.01 6.20
C ARG A 146 14.12 -16.25 7.32
N LYS A 147 15.06 -15.36 6.98
CA LYS A 147 15.74 -14.49 7.96
C LYS A 147 14.74 -13.59 8.70
N VAL A 148 13.70 -13.09 8.02
CA VAL A 148 12.61 -12.35 8.71
C VAL A 148 11.96 -13.22 9.78
N THR A 149 11.64 -14.48 9.50
CA THR A 149 11.00 -15.37 10.48
C THR A 149 11.92 -15.74 11.65
N GLU A 150 13.25 -15.74 11.44
CA GLU A 150 14.24 -16.04 12.46
C GLU A 150 14.51 -14.84 13.38
N ILE A 151 14.64 -13.63 12.81
CA ILE A 151 15.00 -12.42 13.54
C ILE A 151 13.76 -11.75 14.16
N TYR A 152 12.63 -11.79 13.46
CA TYR A 152 11.36 -11.19 13.85
C TYR A 152 10.24 -12.25 13.93
N PRO A 153 10.35 -13.23 14.84
CA PRO A 153 9.44 -14.39 14.89
C PRO A 153 8.00 -14.02 15.23
N GLU A 154 7.74 -12.83 15.76
CA GLU A 154 6.39 -12.36 16.05
C GLU A 154 5.75 -11.60 14.88
N ASP A 155 6.51 -11.24 13.86
CA ASP A 155 5.94 -10.57 12.67
C ASP A 155 5.36 -11.61 11.69
N TYR A 156 4.05 -11.53 11.46
CA TYR A 156 3.33 -12.48 10.60
C TYR A 156 3.75 -12.38 9.12
N ARG A 157 4.24 -11.21 8.68
CA ARG A 157 4.55 -10.94 7.26
C ARG A 157 5.67 -11.82 6.74
N GLY A 158 6.67 -12.13 7.60
CA GLY A 158 7.73 -13.07 7.25
C GLY A 158 7.17 -14.45 6.89
N TYR A 159 6.29 -14.99 7.72
CA TYR A 159 5.64 -16.29 7.49
C TYR A 159 4.69 -16.24 6.29
N ASN A 160 3.89 -15.19 6.17
CA ASN A 160 2.97 -15.03 5.04
C ASN A 160 3.71 -15.00 3.70
N ASN A 161 4.80 -14.23 3.61
CA ASN A 161 5.58 -14.11 2.38
C ASN A 161 6.36 -15.40 2.08
N LEU A 162 6.90 -16.07 3.09
CA LEU A 162 7.55 -17.38 2.92
C LEU A 162 6.55 -18.43 2.46
N GLY A 163 5.32 -18.43 3.01
CA GLY A 163 4.21 -19.26 2.56
C GLY A 163 3.89 -19.05 1.09
N MET A 164 3.87 -17.79 0.63
CA MET A 164 3.63 -17.47 -0.78
C MET A 164 4.78 -17.94 -1.68
N MET A 165 6.02 -17.87 -1.22
CA MET A 165 7.16 -18.45 -1.97
C MET A 165 7.04 -19.97 -2.11
N MET A 166 6.60 -20.66 -1.04
CA MET A 166 6.31 -22.10 -1.10
C MET A 166 5.14 -22.43 -2.02
N TYR A 167 4.08 -21.63 -1.99
CA TYR A 167 2.94 -21.77 -2.91
C TYR A 167 3.38 -21.66 -4.37
N LYS A 168 4.18 -20.65 -4.73
CA LYS A 168 4.75 -20.49 -6.07
C LYS A 168 5.63 -21.67 -6.49
N ALA A 169 6.38 -22.24 -5.56
CA ALA A 169 7.22 -23.41 -5.79
C ALA A 169 6.41 -24.73 -5.88
N GLY A 170 5.08 -24.70 -5.77
CA GLY A 170 4.22 -25.89 -5.79
C GLY A 170 4.23 -26.71 -4.48
N LYS A 171 4.90 -26.21 -3.45
CA LYS A 171 5.01 -26.85 -2.12
C LYS A 171 3.84 -26.48 -1.22
N TYR A 172 2.65 -26.90 -1.62
CA TYR A 172 1.40 -26.43 -1.00
C TYR A 172 1.25 -26.78 0.47
N ASN A 173 1.75 -27.94 0.92
CA ASN A 173 1.69 -28.33 2.33
C ASN A 173 2.59 -27.43 3.20
N GLU A 174 3.79 -27.07 2.71
CA GLU A 174 4.68 -26.14 3.41
C GLU A 174 4.06 -24.73 3.42
N ALA A 175 3.47 -24.30 2.31
CA ALA A 175 2.78 -23.01 2.22
C ALA A 175 1.64 -22.91 3.24
N GLU A 176 0.82 -23.95 3.37
CA GLU A 176 -0.29 -24.01 4.34
C GLU A 176 0.21 -23.89 5.79
N GLN A 177 1.30 -24.57 6.14
CA GLN A 177 1.90 -24.44 7.47
C GLN A 177 2.33 -23.00 7.79
N TYR A 178 2.99 -22.35 6.84
CA TYR A 178 3.41 -20.95 7.00
C TYR A 178 2.22 -20.00 7.09
N PHE A 179 1.17 -20.15 6.27
CA PHE A 179 -0.03 -19.34 6.35
C PHE A 179 -0.80 -19.57 7.66
N ASN A 180 -0.82 -20.78 8.18
CA ASN A 180 -1.42 -21.07 9.49
C ASN A 180 -0.61 -20.41 10.62
N THR A 181 0.71 -20.41 10.55
CA THR A 181 1.57 -19.69 11.51
C THR A 181 1.32 -18.16 11.42
N ALA A 182 1.24 -17.62 10.21
CA ALA A 182 0.91 -16.21 10.00
C ALA A 182 -0.47 -15.85 10.59
N ALA A 183 -1.49 -16.71 10.38
CA ALA A 183 -2.84 -16.53 10.91
C ALA A 183 -2.90 -16.57 12.45
N GLN A 184 -2.05 -17.36 13.10
CA GLN A 184 -1.96 -17.37 14.58
C GLN A 184 -1.42 -16.03 15.11
N LYS A 185 -0.47 -15.42 14.39
CA LYS A 185 0.14 -14.14 14.77
C LYS A 185 -0.72 -12.92 14.39
N ALA A 186 -1.47 -13.01 13.30
CA ALA A 186 -2.36 -11.96 12.81
C ALA A 186 -3.72 -12.54 12.36
N PRO A 187 -4.63 -12.88 13.30
CA PRO A 187 -5.89 -13.58 13.01
C PRO A 187 -6.88 -12.79 12.13
N GLN A 188 -6.63 -11.48 11.93
CA GLN A 188 -7.51 -10.60 11.14
C GLN A 188 -6.78 -10.00 9.93
N SER A 189 -5.64 -10.60 9.51
CA SER A 189 -4.94 -10.13 8.31
C SER A 189 -5.66 -10.62 7.04
N ALA A 190 -6.14 -9.66 6.27
CA ALA A 190 -6.82 -9.90 5.00
C ALA A 190 -5.92 -10.62 3.98
N GLU A 191 -4.63 -10.32 3.96
CA GLU A 191 -3.65 -10.96 3.08
C GLU A 191 -3.45 -12.43 3.44
N VAL A 192 -3.44 -12.75 4.74
CA VAL A 192 -3.32 -14.13 5.23
C VAL A 192 -4.60 -14.92 4.91
N ASP A 193 -5.77 -14.33 5.11
CA ASP A 193 -7.04 -14.94 4.75
C ASP A 193 -7.11 -15.23 3.24
N MET A 194 -6.68 -14.27 2.40
CA MET A 194 -6.59 -14.49 0.96
C MET A 194 -5.71 -15.70 0.62
N ASN A 195 -4.52 -15.77 1.19
CA ASN A 195 -3.57 -16.86 0.93
C ASN A 195 -4.08 -18.22 1.40
N LYS A 196 -4.78 -18.27 2.52
CA LYS A 196 -5.50 -19.49 2.99
C LYS A 196 -6.61 -19.87 2.01
N GLY A 197 -7.33 -18.91 1.46
CA GLY A 197 -8.32 -19.13 0.41
C GLY A 197 -7.70 -19.77 -0.84
N LEU A 198 -6.50 -19.36 -1.25
CA LEU A 198 -5.77 -19.98 -2.37
C LEU A 198 -5.43 -21.45 -2.09
N ILE A 199 -5.00 -21.80 -0.87
CA ILE A 199 -4.73 -23.17 -0.46
C ILE A 199 -6.02 -23.99 -0.47
N ALA A 200 -7.10 -23.49 0.13
CA ALA A 200 -8.40 -24.16 0.14
C ALA A 200 -8.89 -24.43 -1.29
N MET A 201 -8.78 -23.44 -2.19
CA MET A 201 -9.12 -23.61 -3.60
C MET A 201 -8.26 -24.68 -4.30
N LYS A 202 -6.94 -24.71 -3.99
CA LYS A 202 -6.02 -25.72 -4.53
C LYS A 202 -6.39 -27.13 -4.08
N ASN A 203 -6.84 -27.26 -2.82
CA ASN A 203 -7.28 -28.53 -2.24
C ASN A 203 -8.70 -28.93 -2.67
N GLY A 204 -9.39 -28.12 -3.47
CA GLY A 204 -10.77 -28.36 -3.91
C GLY A 204 -11.84 -27.96 -2.87
N ASN A 205 -11.45 -27.37 -1.76
CA ASN A 205 -12.33 -26.90 -0.68
C ASN A 205 -12.96 -25.56 -1.03
N TYR A 206 -13.83 -25.55 -2.04
CA TYR A 206 -14.35 -24.29 -2.62
C TYR A 206 -15.17 -23.44 -1.65
N ASP A 207 -15.92 -24.07 -0.72
CA ASP A 207 -16.72 -23.33 0.26
C ASP A 207 -15.82 -22.61 1.29
N GLU A 208 -14.76 -23.27 1.71
CA GLU A 208 -13.74 -22.66 2.57
C GLU A 208 -12.99 -21.53 1.83
N ALA A 209 -12.60 -21.77 0.56
CA ALA A 209 -11.97 -20.73 -0.26
C ALA A 209 -12.84 -19.47 -0.36
N ALA A 210 -14.14 -19.63 -0.63
CA ALA A 210 -15.09 -18.52 -0.69
C ALA A 210 -15.20 -17.78 0.65
N ALA A 211 -15.24 -18.51 1.78
CA ALA A 211 -15.28 -17.93 3.11
C ALA A 211 -14.01 -17.10 3.42
N GLN A 212 -12.84 -17.64 3.08
CA GLN A 212 -11.55 -16.94 3.28
C GLN A 212 -11.43 -15.70 2.38
N PHE A 213 -11.78 -15.79 1.09
CA PHE A 213 -11.83 -14.62 0.21
C PHE A 213 -12.83 -13.57 0.69
N GLY A 214 -13.96 -13.98 1.27
CA GLY A 214 -14.91 -13.05 1.89
C GLY A 214 -14.33 -12.27 3.07
N LYS A 215 -13.48 -12.89 3.90
CA LYS A 215 -12.76 -12.23 5.00
C LYS A 215 -11.66 -11.30 4.48
N ALA A 216 -10.96 -11.69 3.43
CA ALA A 216 -9.92 -10.89 2.80
C ALA A 216 -10.45 -9.57 2.20
N GLY A 217 -11.73 -9.51 1.84
CA GLY A 217 -12.46 -8.27 1.52
C GLY A 217 -11.81 -7.43 0.43
N ASN A 218 -11.17 -6.33 0.82
CA ASN A 218 -10.64 -5.31 -0.09
C ASN A 218 -9.17 -5.48 -0.48
N VAL A 219 -8.56 -6.64 -0.26
CA VAL A 219 -7.23 -6.93 -0.81
C VAL A 219 -7.32 -6.90 -2.34
N PRO A 220 -6.45 -6.13 -3.04
CA PRO A 220 -6.57 -5.95 -4.50
C PRO A 220 -6.58 -7.26 -5.28
N GLU A 221 -5.84 -8.27 -4.83
CA GLU A 221 -5.69 -9.57 -5.46
C GLU A 221 -6.90 -10.50 -5.25
N VAL A 222 -7.81 -10.18 -4.32
CA VAL A 222 -9.02 -10.97 -4.05
C VAL A 222 -9.90 -11.09 -5.29
N ASN A 223 -10.03 -10.05 -6.07
CA ASN A 223 -10.83 -10.08 -7.28
C ASN A 223 -10.30 -11.06 -8.32
N GLU A 224 -8.98 -11.15 -8.48
CA GLU A 224 -8.35 -12.15 -9.36
C GLU A 224 -8.58 -13.58 -8.81
N ALA A 225 -8.41 -13.78 -7.51
CA ALA A 225 -8.64 -15.07 -6.84
C ALA A 225 -10.11 -15.51 -6.95
N LEU A 226 -11.06 -14.60 -6.76
CA LEU A 226 -12.49 -14.85 -6.95
C LEU A 226 -12.83 -15.17 -8.41
N GLY A 227 -12.21 -14.47 -9.35
CA GLY A 227 -12.36 -14.78 -10.78
C GLY A 227 -11.93 -16.21 -11.11
N VAL A 228 -10.77 -16.64 -10.60
CA VAL A 228 -10.29 -18.02 -10.75
C VAL A 228 -11.21 -19.02 -10.03
N TYR A 229 -11.70 -18.68 -8.83
CA TYR A 229 -12.66 -19.48 -8.09
C TYR A 229 -13.93 -19.74 -8.93
N TYR A 230 -14.54 -18.69 -9.49
CA TYR A 230 -15.73 -18.82 -10.33
C TYR A 230 -15.47 -19.59 -11.63
N LEU A 231 -14.29 -19.43 -12.25
CA LEU A 231 -13.87 -20.28 -13.39
C LEU A 231 -13.88 -21.77 -13.01
N LYS A 232 -13.32 -22.12 -11.85
CA LYS A 232 -13.29 -23.50 -11.34
C LYS A 232 -14.69 -24.05 -11.02
N LYS A 233 -15.60 -23.19 -10.59
CA LYS A 233 -17.01 -23.54 -10.33
C LYS A 233 -17.86 -23.61 -11.60
N GLY A 234 -17.33 -23.17 -12.76
CA GLY A 234 -18.08 -23.11 -14.04
C GLY A 234 -19.03 -21.91 -14.13
N ASP A 235 -18.98 -20.97 -13.17
CA ASP A 235 -19.76 -19.73 -13.24
C ASP A 235 -18.94 -18.64 -13.97
N TYR A 236 -18.93 -18.73 -15.31
CA TYR A 236 -18.12 -17.85 -16.15
C TYR A 236 -18.60 -16.40 -16.11
N ASN A 237 -19.89 -16.15 -15.91
CA ASN A 237 -20.42 -14.78 -15.78
C ASN A 237 -19.95 -14.13 -14.48
N ALA A 238 -19.99 -14.84 -13.36
CA ALA A 238 -19.43 -14.35 -12.10
C ALA A 238 -17.91 -14.15 -12.21
N ALA A 239 -17.21 -15.04 -12.92
CA ALA A 239 -15.76 -14.90 -13.19
C ALA A 239 -15.45 -13.60 -13.93
N VAL A 240 -16.16 -13.30 -15.03
CA VAL A 240 -15.98 -12.05 -15.78
C VAL A 240 -16.23 -10.81 -14.90
N LYS A 241 -17.26 -10.87 -14.04
CA LYS A 241 -17.57 -9.78 -13.11
C LYS A 241 -16.45 -9.59 -12.07
N ALA A 242 -15.94 -10.68 -11.52
CA ALA A 242 -14.88 -10.64 -10.52
C ALA A 242 -13.55 -10.11 -11.11
N PHE A 243 -13.14 -10.57 -12.28
CA PHE A 243 -11.96 -10.07 -12.97
C PHE A 243 -12.07 -8.59 -13.39
N GLY A 244 -13.27 -8.10 -13.66
CA GLY A 244 -13.49 -6.71 -14.09
C GLY A 244 -12.69 -6.37 -15.37
N ASP A 245 -11.78 -5.39 -15.23
CA ASP A 245 -10.91 -4.93 -16.33
C ASP A 245 -9.47 -5.45 -16.24
N ALA A 246 -9.23 -6.47 -15.41
CA ALA A 246 -7.92 -7.10 -15.27
C ALA A 246 -7.38 -7.58 -16.64
N LYS A 247 -6.09 -7.33 -16.88
CA LYS A 247 -5.38 -7.74 -18.10
C LYS A 247 -4.59 -9.02 -17.83
N SER A 248 -5.33 -10.13 -17.64
CA SER A 248 -4.74 -11.44 -17.34
C SER A 248 -5.27 -12.52 -18.28
N ASN A 249 -4.52 -13.63 -18.38
CA ASN A 249 -4.93 -14.80 -19.14
C ASN A 249 -6.23 -15.41 -18.60
N ASN A 250 -6.41 -15.39 -17.28
CA ASN A 250 -7.61 -15.92 -16.63
C ASN A 250 -8.86 -15.06 -16.95
N ALA A 251 -8.71 -13.73 -16.94
CA ALA A 251 -9.78 -12.82 -17.32
C ALA A 251 -10.19 -13.02 -18.78
N ALA A 252 -9.20 -13.16 -19.68
CA ALA A 252 -9.47 -13.42 -21.10
C ALA A 252 -10.15 -14.78 -21.31
N LEU A 253 -9.73 -15.83 -20.58
CA LEU A 253 -10.38 -17.14 -20.63
C LEU A 253 -11.85 -17.04 -20.22
N ALA A 254 -12.16 -16.36 -19.12
CA ALA A 254 -13.55 -16.15 -18.67
C ALA A 254 -14.38 -15.46 -19.76
N GLN A 255 -13.85 -14.41 -20.39
CA GLN A 255 -14.50 -13.67 -21.46
C GLN A 255 -14.72 -14.53 -22.73
N ILE A 256 -13.76 -15.37 -23.08
CA ILE A 256 -13.92 -16.35 -24.20
C ILE A 256 -15.05 -17.32 -23.89
N LEU A 257 -15.13 -17.83 -22.66
CA LEU A 257 -16.14 -18.81 -22.25
C LEU A 257 -17.58 -18.24 -22.21
N VAL A 258 -17.73 -16.92 -22.02
CA VAL A 258 -19.02 -16.23 -22.16
C VAL A 258 -19.25 -15.66 -23.56
N ASN A 259 -18.37 -15.98 -24.54
CA ASN A 259 -18.40 -15.53 -25.94
C ASN A 259 -18.23 -14.00 -26.10
N ASP A 260 -17.65 -13.28 -25.11
CA ASP A 260 -17.27 -11.87 -25.26
C ASP A 260 -15.89 -11.74 -25.91
N TYR A 261 -15.84 -12.10 -27.21
CA TYR A 261 -14.60 -12.17 -27.97
C TYR A 261 -13.91 -10.81 -28.17
N ASN A 262 -14.68 -9.73 -28.19
CA ASN A 262 -14.11 -8.38 -28.32
C ASN A 262 -13.38 -7.97 -27.05
N LYS A 263 -14.00 -8.18 -25.88
CA LYS A 263 -13.34 -7.93 -24.61
C LYS A 263 -12.11 -8.82 -24.40
N ALA A 264 -12.24 -10.11 -24.72
CA ALA A 264 -11.13 -11.07 -24.65
C ALA A 264 -9.92 -10.64 -25.50
N ARG A 265 -10.16 -10.17 -26.72
CA ARG A 265 -9.09 -9.63 -27.60
C ARG A 265 -8.36 -8.46 -26.95
N ASN A 266 -9.11 -7.50 -26.42
CA ASN A 266 -8.55 -6.33 -25.78
C ASN A 266 -7.80 -6.68 -24.47
N THR A 267 -8.30 -7.69 -23.73
CA THR A 267 -7.66 -8.18 -22.52
C THR A 267 -6.32 -8.86 -22.84
N LEU A 268 -6.29 -9.78 -23.82
CA LEU A 268 -5.05 -10.46 -24.24
C LEU A 268 -4.01 -9.50 -24.82
N ALA A 269 -4.44 -8.46 -25.55
CA ALA A 269 -3.55 -7.43 -26.06
C ALA A 269 -2.94 -6.56 -24.96
N GLY A 270 -3.60 -6.47 -23.81
CA GLY A 270 -3.15 -5.68 -22.65
C GLY A 270 -2.33 -6.47 -21.63
N VAL A 271 -2.06 -7.75 -21.83
CA VAL A 271 -1.20 -8.54 -20.93
C VAL A 271 0.24 -8.01 -21.01
N SER A 272 0.78 -7.55 -19.88
CA SER A 272 2.08 -6.87 -19.83
C SER A 272 3.28 -7.77 -20.13
N ALA A 273 3.18 -9.06 -19.79
CA ALA A 273 4.21 -10.07 -20.07
C ALA A 273 3.58 -11.29 -20.75
N PRO A 274 3.33 -11.24 -22.09
CA PRO A 274 2.69 -12.32 -22.80
C PRO A 274 3.57 -13.58 -22.79
N ASP A 275 2.98 -14.69 -22.36
CA ASP A 275 3.60 -16.02 -22.29
C ASP A 275 3.01 -17.00 -23.30
N ALA A 276 3.43 -18.27 -23.25
CA ALA A 276 2.90 -19.32 -24.09
C ALA A 276 1.36 -19.47 -23.96
N THR A 277 0.82 -19.28 -22.76
CA THR A 277 -0.62 -19.35 -22.48
C THR A 277 -1.36 -18.18 -23.11
N THR A 278 -0.79 -16.98 -23.08
CA THR A 278 -1.37 -15.80 -23.74
C THR A 278 -1.60 -16.03 -25.23
N TYR A 279 -0.57 -16.53 -25.93
CA TYR A 279 -0.66 -16.85 -27.36
C TYR A 279 -1.59 -18.05 -27.63
N TYR A 280 -1.60 -19.03 -26.73
CA TYR A 280 -2.55 -20.15 -26.84
C TYR A 280 -4.01 -19.65 -26.76
N LEU A 281 -4.34 -18.76 -25.83
CA LEU A 281 -5.69 -18.18 -25.72
C LEU A 281 -6.04 -17.28 -26.90
N GLN A 282 -5.06 -16.58 -27.49
CA GLN A 282 -5.27 -15.85 -28.74
C GLN A 282 -5.58 -16.82 -29.91
N ALA A 283 -4.95 -18.00 -29.94
CA ALA A 283 -5.30 -19.02 -30.90
C ALA A 283 -6.70 -19.60 -30.70
N VAL A 284 -7.09 -19.88 -29.46
CA VAL A 284 -8.47 -20.27 -29.10
C VAL A 284 -9.48 -19.22 -29.57
N LEU A 285 -9.20 -17.95 -29.33
CA LEU A 285 -10.03 -16.83 -29.80
C LEU A 285 -10.12 -16.81 -31.33
N GLY A 286 -8.99 -17.09 -32.04
CA GLY A 286 -8.96 -17.28 -33.49
C GLY A 286 -9.86 -18.42 -33.94
N ALA A 287 -9.82 -19.56 -33.26
CA ALA A 287 -10.67 -20.72 -33.57
C ALA A 287 -12.17 -20.40 -33.37
N ARG A 288 -12.53 -19.77 -32.28
CA ARG A 288 -13.90 -19.35 -31.96
C ARG A 288 -14.45 -18.28 -32.91
N THR A 289 -13.58 -17.49 -33.54
CA THR A 289 -13.95 -16.47 -34.54
C THR A 289 -13.69 -16.92 -35.99
N ASN A 290 -13.38 -18.20 -36.23
CA ASN A 290 -13.08 -18.78 -37.53
C ASN A 290 -11.92 -18.07 -38.27
N ASN A 291 -10.92 -17.58 -37.57
CA ASN A 291 -9.73 -16.94 -38.12
C ASN A 291 -8.53 -17.91 -38.14
N GLU A 292 -8.37 -18.69 -39.17
CA GLU A 292 -7.30 -19.71 -39.30
C GLU A 292 -5.90 -19.08 -39.23
N GLN A 293 -5.71 -17.91 -39.82
CA GLN A 293 -4.41 -17.24 -39.81
C GLN A 293 -4.00 -16.90 -38.36
N MET A 294 -4.96 -16.39 -37.54
CA MET A 294 -4.76 -16.10 -36.14
C MET A 294 -4.46 -17.37 -35.34
N VAL A 295 -5.14 -18.49 -35.63
CA VAL A 295 -4.86 -19.80 -35.01
C VAL A 295 -3.41 -20.19 -35.25
N ARG A 296 -3.00 -20.28 -36.54
CA ARG A 296 -1.67 -20.76 -36.92
C ARG A 296 -0.53 -19.89 -36.39
N SER A 297 -0.67 -18.55 -36.51
CA SER A 297 0.36 -17.62 -36.05
C SER A 297 0.58 -17.69 -34.56
N ASN A 298 -0.50 -17.72 -33.78
CA ASN A 298 -0.41 -17.73 -32.33
C ASN A 298 -0.02 -19.09 -31.76
N LEU A 299 -0.44 -20.22 -32.34
CA LEU A 299 0.06 -21.53 -31.95
C LEU A 299 1.56 -21.67 -32.18
N ARG A 300 2.09 -21.19 -33.32
CA ARG A 300 3.55 -21.17 -33.54
C ARG A 300 4.28 -20.38 -32.45
N GLN A 301 3.75 -19.24 -32.08
CA GLN A 301 4.36 -18.42 -31.03
C GLN A 301 4.28 -19.12 -29.68
N SER A 302 3.14 -19.71 -29.33
CA SER A 302 2.95 -20.49 -28.11
C SER A 302 3.93 -21.66 -28.04
N PHE A 303 4.05 -22.47 -29.11
CA PHE A 303 4.96 -23.60 -29.15
C PHE A 303 6.44 -23.23 -29.12
N ARG A 304 6.79 -22.05 -29.64
CA ARG A 304 8.15 -21.52 -29.55
C ARG A 304 8.54 -21.16 -28.12
N LEU A 305 7.59 -20.64 -27.37
CA LEU A 305 7.80 -20.25 -25.96
C LEU A 305 7.73 -21.45 -25.01
N ASP A 306 6.83 -22.38 -25.29
CA ASP A 306 6.68 -23.65 -24.56
C ASP A 306 6.31 -24.80 -25.52
N PRO A 307 7.26 -25.67 -25.82
CA PRO A 307 7.01 -26.80 -26.73
C PRO A 307 5.93 -27.79 -26.27
N THR A 308 5.64 -27.85 -24.95
CA THR A 308 4.61 -28.75 -24.42
C THR A 308 3.19 -28.32 -24.82
N MET A 309 3.01 -27.06 -25.19
CA MET A 309 1.74 -26.56 -25.70
C MET A 309 1.31 -27.23 -27.03
N LYS A 310 2.24 -27.83 -27.80
CA LYS A 310 1.88 -28.54 -29.01
C LYS A 310 1.07 -29.80 -28.74
N GLU A 311 1.44 -30.57 -27.73
CA GLU A 311 0.67 -31.75 -27.30
C GLU A 311 -0.70 -31.34 -26.78
N LYS A 312 -0.74 -30.27 -25.93
CA LYS A 312 -1.99 -29.72 -25.42
C LYS A 312 -2.92 -29.30 -26.57
N ALA A 313 -2.41 -28.56 -27.55
CA ALA A 313 -3.22 -28.10 -28.69
C ALA A 313 -3.72 -29.25 -29.58
N SER A 314 -2.94 -30.34 -29.72
CA SER A 314 -3.33 -31.52 -30.50
C SER A 314 -4.50 -32.28 -29.86
N ASN A 315 -4.65 -32.19 -28.54
CA ASN A 315 -5.72 -32.82 -27.78
C ASN A 315 -6.90 -31.87 -27.44
N ASP A 316 -6.81 -30.60 -27.86
CA ASP A 316 -7.84 -29.60 -27.54
C ASP A 316 -8.89 -29.54 -28.66
N LEU A 317 -10.17 -29.74 -28.28
CA LEU A 317 -11.30 -29.72 -29.18
C LEU A 317 -11.50 -28.37 -29.91
N GLU A 318 -10.98 -27.28 -29.32
CA GLU A 318 -11.01 -25.95 -29.96
C GLU A 318 -10.30 -25.96 -31.31
N PHE A 319 -9.30 -26.81 -31.46
CA PHE A 319 -8.49 -26.91 -32.69
C PHE A 319 -8.80 -28.12 -33.56
N ALA A 320 -9.86 -28.88 -33.29
CA ALA A 320 -10.20 -30.09 -34.01
C ALA A 320 -10.36 -29.90 -35.55
N LYS A 321 -10.67 -28.66 -35.98
CA LYS A 321 -10.81 -28.29 -37.39
C LYS A 321 -9.49 -27.95 -38.07
N TYR A 322 -8.40 -27.87 -37.33
CA TYR A 322 -7.12 -27.36 -37.82
C TYR A 322 -6.06 -28.44 -37.81
N ASN A 323 -5.18 -28.46 -38.82
CA ASN A 323 -4.04 -29.38 -38.84
C ASN A 323 -2.92 -28.87 -37.92
N ILE A 324 -2.92 -29.31 -36.66
CA ILE A 324 -1.92 -28.89 -35.65
C ILE A 324 -0.54 -29.50 -35.94
N ALA A 325 -0.47 -30.70 -36.52
CA ALA A 325 0.79 -31.33 -36.84
C ALA A 325 1.65 -30.52 -37.84
N GLY A 326 0.99 -29.73 -38.71
CA GLY A 326 1.63 -28.85 -39.68
C GLY A 326 1.97 -27.44 -39.17
N ILE A 327 1.75 -27.17 -37.87
CA ILE A 327 2.12 -25.93 -37.22
C ILE A 327 3.42 -26.10 -36.45
#